data_895da11700e093f9454f5e7dd9fd3faf
#
_entry.id   895da11700e093f9454f5e7dd9fd3faf
#
_cell.length_a   1.000
_cell.length_b   1.000
_cell.length_c   1.000
_cell.angle_alpha   90.00
_cell.angle_beta   90.00
_cell.angle_gamma   90.00
#
_symmetry.space_group_name_H-M   'P 1'
#
loop_
_entity.id
_entity.type
_entity.pdbx_description
1 polymer ?
#
loop_
_entity_poly.entity_id
_entity_poly.type
_entity_poly.pdbx_seq_one_letter_code
_entity_poly.pdbx_strand_id
1 'polypeptide(L)'
;MIIGSHVSMSGKDMLLGSVKEALSYGANTFMFYTGAPQNTRRKAISELKVEEAKALMKENNIDLKNIVVHAPYIINLANTVKEETFELAVNFLKQELQRCQDIGTSILVLHPGSHVKAGEEVGLQQIIKGLNEVLKDTPYQGKIALETMAGKGSELGKTFEEINYLISHCDYPEKLGVCLDTCHIHDAGYDLSNFDAILDEFDQVIGLDRLLVVHLNDSKNVKGAHKDRHANLGLGEIGFDILNGIAHNERIKDVPKILETPYIDGKAPYKEEIDMLKN
;
A
#
# COMPACT_ATOMS: atom_id res chain seq x y z
N MET A 1 -3.04 -17.20 7.65
CA MET A 1 -2.77 -16.17 6.61
C MET A 1 -3.71 -14.99 6.80
N ILE A 2 -3.17 -13.76 6.79
CA ILE A 2 -3.94 -12.51 6.83
C ILE A 2 -4.08 -12.06 5.37
N ILE A 3 -5.30 -12.16 4.81
CA ILE A 3 -5.56 -11.92 3.38
C ILE A 3 -6.84 -11.13 3.17
N GLY A 4 -6.79 -10.17 2.28
CA GLY A 4 -7.92 -9.38 1.84
C GLY A 4 -7.65 -8.68 0.52
N SER A 5 -8.46 -7.70 0.21
CA SER A 5 -8.35 -6.94 -1.02
C SER A 5 -8.60 -5.45 -0.80
N HIS A 6 -8.33 -4.67 -1.83
CA HIS A 6 -8.89 -3.33 -1.92
C HIS A 6 -10.43 -3.43 -1.95
N VAL A 7 -11.10 -2.60 -1.16
CA VAL A 7 -12.56 -2.50 -1.11
C VAL A 7 -12.99 -1.04 -1.25
N SER A 8 -14.21 -0.80 -1.67
CA SER A 8 -14.74 0.54 -1.76
C SER A 8 -15.18 1.07 -0.38
N MET A 9 -15.05 2.38 -0.18
CA MET A 9 -15.66 3.10 0.94
C MET A 9 -16.58 4.18 0.37
N SER A 10 -17.81 3.81 0.07
CA SER A 10 -18.76 4.67 -0.63
C SER A 10 -20.22 4.35 -0.28
N GLY A 11 -21.14 5.04 -0.94
CA GLY A 11 -22.56 4.83 -0.74
C GLY A 11 -23.06 5.26 0.65
N LYS A 12 -24.14 4.67 1.11
CA LYS A 12 -24.76 4.99 2.40
C LYS A 12 -24.08 4.33 3.61
N ASP A 13 -23.34 3.25 3.37
CA ASP A 13 -22.73 2.45 4.44
C ASP A 13 -21.25 2.78 4.69
N MET A 14 -20.59 3.52 3.78
CA MET A 14 -19.22 4.00 3.96
C MET A 14 -18.26 2.90 4.44
N LEU A 15 -17.53 3.07 5.56
CA LEU A 15 -16.59 2.09 6.10
C LEU A 15 -17.29 0.79 6.57
N LEU A 16 -18.49 0.88 7.09
CA LEU A 16 -19.30 -0.31 7.38
C LEU A 16 -19.54 -1.14 6.10
N GLY A 17 -19.79 -0.47 4.97
CA GLY A 17 -19.90 -1.09 3.65
C GLY A 17 -18.61 -1.78 3.22
N SER A 18 -17.45 -1.16 3.49
CA SER A 18 -16.12 -1.76 3.23
C SER A 18 -15.93 -3.07 4.00
N VAL A 19 -16.31 -3.12 5.27
CA VAL A 19 -16.25 -4.35 6.08
C VAL A 19 -17.16 -5.44 5.52
N LYS A 20 -18.41 -5.09 5.16
CA LYS A 20 -19.35 -6.02 4.54
C LYS A 20 -18.81 -6.59 3.22
N GLU A 21 -18.22 -5.73 2.40
CA GLU A 21 -17.61 -6.13 1.13
C GLU A 21 -16.45 -7.11 1.36
N ALA A 22 -15.52 -6.79 2.26
CA ALA A 22 -14.43 -7.69 2.63
C ALA A 22 -14.92 -9.05 3.13
N LEU A 23 -15.92 -9.06 4.01
CA LEU A 23 -16.53 -10.29 4.51
C LEU A 23 -17.17 -11.12 3.40
N SER A 24 -17.78 -10.49 2.39
CA SER A 24 -18.37 -11.17 1.24
C SER A 24 -17.34 -11.93 0.40
N TYR A 25 -16.07 -11.49 0.45
CA TYR A 25 -14.94 -12.17 -0.21
C TYR A 25 -14.26 -13.24 0.67
N GLY A 26 -14.73 -13.42 1.90
CA GLY A 26 -14.07 -14.30 2.86
C GLY A 26 -12.74 -13.73 3.38
N ALA A 27 -12.52 -12.43 3.26
CA ALA A 27 -11.32 -11.75 3.74
C ALA A 27 -11.32 -11.56 5.26
N ASN A 28 -10.13 -11.48 5.86
CA ASN A 28 -9.92 -11.16 7.28
C ASN A 28 -9.08 -9.87 7.48
N THR A 29 -8.82 -9.17 6.40
CA THR A 29 -8.30 -7.80 6.34
C THR A 29 -8.80 -7.13 5.08
N PHE A 30 -8.54 -5.83 4.92
CA PHE A 30 -8.83 -5.09 3.70
C PHE A 30 -8.06 -3.77 3.64
N MET A 31 -8.04 -3.18 2.45
CA MET A 31 -7.48 -1.85 2.20
C MET A 31 -8.54 -0.95 1.57
N PHE A 32 -8.52 0.33 1.91
CA PHE A 32 -9.44 1.32 1.36
C PHE A 32 -8.82 2.71 1.26
N TYR A 33 -9.43 3.57 0.45
CA TYR A 33 -9.17 5.01 0.45
C TYR A 33 -10.17 5.71 1.35
N THR A 34 -9.73 6.73 2.11
CA THR A 34 -10.65 7.49 2.99
C THR A 34 -11.56 8.46 2.24
N GLY A 35 -11.49 8.48 0.94
CA GLY A 35 -12.30 9.24 -0.03
C GLY A 35 -11.85 8.94 -1.44
N ALA A 36 -12.36 9.65 -2.44
CA ALA A 36 -11.96 9.42 -3.82
C ALA A 36 -10.46 9.73 -4.02
N PRO A 37 -9.66 8.77 -4.57
CA PRO A 37 -8.21 8.92 -4.65
C PRO A 37 -7.74 9.97 -5.67
N GLN A 38 -8.62 10.42 -6.56
CA GLN A 38 -8.33 11.42 -7.60
C GLN A 38 -8.60 12.86 -7.18
N ASN A 39 -9.10 13.11 -5.96
CA ASN A 39 -9.37 14.46 -5.47
C ASN A 39 -9.13 14.59 -3.96
N THR A 40 -9.21 15.82 -3.47
CA THR A 40 -8.99 16.16 -2.06
C THR A 40 -10.27 16.25 -1.22
N ARG A 41 -11.43 15.98 -1.81
CA ARG A 41 -12.70 16.07 -1.09
C ARG A 41 -12.84 14.89 -0.13
N ARG A 42 -13.13 15.20 1.13
CA ARG A 42 -13.32 14.21 2.20
C ARG A 42 -14.58 14.49 2.99
N LYS A 43 -15.36 13.44 3.24
CA LYS A 43 -16.47 13.50 4.20
C LYS A 43 -15.93 13.60 5.62
N ALA A 44 -16.72 14.18 6.51
CA ALA A 44 -16.39 14.18 7.94
C ALA A 44 -16.31 12.74 8.48
N ILE A 45 -15.44 12.49 9.46
CA ILE A 45 -15.28 11.17 10.07
C ILE A 45 -16.61 10.65 10.65
N SER A 46 -17.43 11.53 11.23
CA SER A 46 -18.75 11.19 11.76
C SER A 46 -19.72 10.61 10.72
N GLU A 47 -19.48 10.84 9.42
CA GLU A 47 -20.30 10.30 8.34
C GLU A 47 -19.80 8.93 7.83
N LEU A 48 -18.63 8.46 8.30
CA LEU A 48 -17.99 7.25 7.79
C LEU A 48 -18.48 5.96 8.44
N LYS A 49 -19.34 6.02 9.44
CA LYS A 49 -19.82 4.85 10.22
C LYS A 49 -18.69 4.01 10.82
N VAL A 50 -17.71 4.70 11.42
CA VAL A 50 -16.49 4.07 11.95
C VAL A 50 -16.81 3.08 13.09
N GLU A 51 -17.66 3.47 14.03
CA GLU A 51 -17.97 2.64 15.19
C GLU A 51 -18.76 1.38 14.81
N GLU A 52 -19.71 1.51 13.87
CA GLU A 52 -20.44 0.36 13.35
C GLU A 52 -19.51 -0.59 12.56
N ALA A 53 -18.57 -0.02 11.79
CA ALA A 53 -17.56 -0.81 11.11
C ALA A 53 -16.67 -1.59 12.07
N LYS A 54 -16.18 -0.94 13.14
CA LYS A 54 -15.36 -1.57 14.17
C LYS A 54 -16.12 -2.68 14.92
N ALA A 55 -17.41 -2.47 15.21
CA ALA A 55 -18.24 -3.48 15.84
C ALA A 55 -18.37 -4.73 14.95
N LEU A 56 -18.65 -4.55 13.66
CA LEU A 56 -18.75 -5.66 12.70
C LEU A 56 -17.40 -6.37 12.52
N MET A 57 -16.28 -5.63 12.47
CA MET A 57 -14.93 -6.23 12.42
C MET A 57 -14.68 -7.12 13.64
N LYS A 58 -15.00 -6.63 14.85
CA LYS A 58 -14.82 -7.38 16.10
C LYS A 58 -15.66 -8.66 16.12
N GLU A 59 -16.92 -8.60 15.69
CA GLU A 59 -17.81 -9.76 15.57
C GLU A 59 -17.27 -10.85 14.64
N ASN A 60 -16.48 -10.45 13.63
CA ASN A 60 -15.92 -11.36 12.62
C ASN A 60 -14.41 -11.60 12.76
N ASN A 61 -13.82 -11.26 13.91
CA ASN A 61 -12.39 -11.45 14.22
C ASN A 61 -11.45 -10.78 13.20
N ILE A 62 -11.86 -9.64 12.64
CA ILE A 62 -10.99 -8.77 11.84
C ILE A 62 -10.28 -7.81 12.77
N ASP A 63 -8.96 -7.91 12.82
CA ASP A 63 -8.13 -7.06 13.68
C ASP A 63 -7.87 -5.70 13.01
N LEU A 64 -8.27 -4.62 13.67
CA LEU A 64 -8.09 -3.26 13.18
C LEU A 64 -6.63 -2.91 12.86
N LYS A 65 -5.67 -3.51 13.59
CA LYS A 65 -4.23 -3.30 13.33
C LYS A 65 -3.76 -3.76 11.95
N ASN A 66 -4.50 -4.68 11.32
CA ASN A 66 -4.20 -5.23 10.00
C ASN A 66 -4.94 -4.50 8.87
N ILE A 67 -5.80 -3.53 9.21
CA ILE A 67 -6.51 -2.74 8.21
C ILE A 67 -5.58 -1.70 7.63
N VAL A 68 -5.60 -1.60 6.30
CA VAL A 68 -4.70 -0.75 5.53
C VAL A 68 -5.48 0.41 4.91
N VAL A 69 -4.95 1.61 5.04
CA VAL A 69 -5.42 2.77 4.27
C VAL A 69 -4.41 3.05 3.18
N HIS A 70 -4.86 3.31 1.97
CA HIS A 70 -3.99 3.76 0.89
C HIS A 70 -4.12 5.28 0.72
N ALA A 71 -2.99 5.97 0.69
CA ALA A 71 -2.96 7.40 0.40
C ALA A 71 -3.39 7.65 -1.06
N PRO A 72 -4.12 8.74 -1.33
CA PRO A 72 -4.49 9.09 -2.70
C PRO A 72 -3.28 9.24 -3.62
N TYR A 73 -3.36 8.67 -4.82
CA TYR A 73 -2.25 8.71 -5.79
C TYR A 73 -1.95 10.12 -6.34
N ILE A 74 -2.80 11.10 -6.08
CA ILE A 74 -2.52 12.51 -6.44
C ILE A 74 -1.44 13.14 -5.55
N ILE A 75 -1.11 12.52 -4.41
CA ILE A 75 -0.03 12.95 -3.53
C ILE A 75 1.32 12.62 -4.20
N ASN A 76 2.09 13.63 -4.54
CA ASN A 76 3.44 13.47 -5.07
C ASN A 76 4.42 14.35 -4.28
N LEU A 77 5.09 13.75 -3.30
CA LEU A 77 6.09 14.45 -2.46
C LEU A 77 7.41 14.72 -3.19
N ALA A 78 7.63 14.11 -4.37
CA ALA A 78 8.87 14.28 -5.12
C ALA A 78 8.86 15.48 -6.09
N ASN A 79 7.74 16.20 -6.19
CA ASN A 79 7.60 17.27 -7.16
C ASN A 79 8.39 18.52 -6.72
N THR A 80 9.40 18.89 -7.52
CA THR A 80 10.19 20.14 -7.36
C THR A 80 9.88 21.17 -8.44
N VAL A 81 9.09 20.78 -9.45
CA VAL A 81 8.78 21.66 -10.59
C VAL A 81 7.70 22.68 -10.26
N LYS A 82 6.75 22.27 -9.41
CA LYS A 82 5.62 23.11 -8.96
C LYS A 82 5.54 23.06 -7.43
N GLU A 83 5.94 24.14 -6.78
CA GLU A 83 5.90 24.28 -5.33
C GLU A 83 4.50 24.05 -4.77
N GLU A 84 3.48 24.60 -5.41
CA GLU A 84 2.08 24.42 -5.04
C GLU A 84 1.63 22.95 -5.01
N THR A 85 2.16 22.13 -5.94
CA THR A 85 1.87 20.69 -5.96
C THR A 85 2.51 19.97 -4.77
N PHE A 86 3.72 20.35 -4.41
CA PHE A 86 4.40 19.82 -3.22
C PHE A 86 3.67 20.21 -1.93
N GLU A 87 3.34 21.49 -1.78
CA GLU A 87 2.58 21.99 -0.61
C GLU A 87 1.23 21.31 -0.46
N LEU A 88 0.50 21.13 -1.58
CA LEU A 88 -0.75 20.38 -1.60
C LEU A 88 -0.54 18.94 -1.13
N ALA A 89 0.50 18.27 -1.62
CA ALA A 89 0.82 16.89 -1.25
C ALA A 89 1.10 16.76 0.25
N VAL A 90 1.93 17.66 0.81
CA VAL A 90 2.25 17.72 2.24
C VAL A 90 0.98 17.92 3.08
N ASN A 91 0.20 18.94 2.76
CA ASN A 91 -1.01 19.28 3.52
C ASN A 91 -2.06 18.18 3.44
N PHE A 92 -2.21 17.57 2.26
CA PHE A 92 -3.18 16.50 2.07
C PHE A 92 -2.74 15.21 2.78
N LEU A 93 -1.46 14.89 2.78
CA LEU A 93 -0.95 13.73 3.52
C LEU A 93 -1.11 13.93 5.05
N LYS A 94 -0.87 15.13 5.57
CA LYS A 94 -1.20 15.46 6.98
C LYS A 94 -2.67 15.20 7.30
N GLN A 95 -3.58 15.61 6.40
CA GLN A 95 -5.01 15.35 6.55
C GLN A 95 -5.33 13.86 6.55
N GLU A 96 -4.73 13.08 5.65
CA GLU A 96 -4.94 11.62 5.59
C GLU A 96 -4.41 10.92 6.85
N LEU A 97 -3.26 11.34 7.40
CA LEU A 97 -2.75 10.79 8.67
C LEU A 97 -3.70 11.10 9.84
N GLN A 98 -4.25 12.31 9.90
CA GLN A 98 -5.25 12.65 10.92
C GLN A 98 -6.49 11.76 10.78
N ARG A 99 -6.97 11.53 9.56
CA ARG A 99 -8.10 10.63 9.29
C ARG A 99 -7.81 9.18 9.71
N CYS A 100 -6.61 8.68 9.42
CA CYS A 100 -6.17 7.37 9.89
C CYS A 100 -6.19 7.28 11.42
N GLN A 101 -5.71 8.32 12.11
CA GLN A 101 -5.74 8.43 13.57
C GLN A 101 -7.17 8.40 14.09
N ASP A 102 -8.06 9.17 13.50
CA ASP A 102 -9.48 9.27 13.93
C ASP A 102 -10.25 7.97 13.66
N ILE A 103 -9.92 7.26 12.59
CA ILE A 103 -10.47 5.92 12.29
C ILE A 103 -9.85 4.86 13.21
N GLY A 104 -8.59 5.04 13.60
CA GLY A 104 -7.85 4.10 14.45
C GLY A 104 -7.04 3.07 13.67
N THR A 105 -6.77 3.30 12.38
CA THR A 105 -5.89 2.44 11.58
C THR A 105 -4.42 2.75 11.85
N SER A 106 -3.54 1.76 11.66
CA SER A 106 -2.11 1.88 11.98
C SER A 106 -1.18 1.82 10.77
N ILE A 107 -1.70 1.58 9.56
CA ILE A 107 -0.92 1.47 8.33
C ILE A 107 -1.53 2.37 7.27
N LEU A 108 -0.72 3.32 6.78
CA LEU A 108 -1.04 4.12 5.59
C LEU A 108 -0.01 3.84 4.51
N VAL A 109 -0.42 3.24 3.40
CA VAL A 109 0.42 3.03 2.21
C VAL A 109 0.55 4.32 1.43
N LEU A 110 1.78 4.64 1.04
CA LEU A 110 2.11 5.83 0.25
C LEU A 110 3.03 5.45 -0.91
N HIS A 111 2.66 5.80 -2.14
CA HIS A 111 3.62 5.86 -3.24
C HIS A 111 4.66 6.94 -2.93
N PRO A 112 5.97 6.65 -2.97
CA PRO A 112 6.99 7.64 -2.62
C PRO A 112 6.89 8.93 -3.44
N GLY A 113 6.69 8.81 -4.75
CA GLY A 113 6.49 9.92 -5.66
C GLY A 113 7.23 9.76 -6.98
N SER A 114 7.06 10.76 -7.83
CA SER A 114 7.71 10.84 -9.15
C SER A 114 8.43 12.17 -9.30
N HIS A 115 9.69 12.13 -9.75
CA HIS A 115 10.57 13.32 -9.83
C HIS A 115 10.27 14.27 -10.99
N VAL A 116 9.35 13.92 -11.86
CA VAL A 116 8.85 14.78 -12.97
C VAL A 116 9.99 15.43 -13.77
N LYS A 117 10.98 14.62 -14.19
CA LYS A 117 12.20 15.03 -14.92
C LYS A 117 13.24 15.84 -14.14
N ALA A 118 13.05 16.08 -12.84
CA ALA A 118 14.04 16.78 -12.02
C ALA A 118 15.28 15.92 -11.66
N GLY A 119 15.17 14.60 -11.81
CA GLY A 119 16.22 13.64 -11.47
C GLY A 119 15.93 12.88 -10.18
N GLU A 120 16.49 11.67 -10.09
CA GLU A 120 16.23 10.76 -8.96
C GLU A 120 16.68 11.35 -7.63
N GLU A 121 17.93 11.83 -7.54
CA GLU A 121 18.48 12.41 -6.32
C GLU A 121 17.66 13.59 -5.80
N VAL A 122 17.31 14.52 -6.69
CA VAL A 122 16.48 15.68 -6.35
C VAL A 122 15.10 15.26 -5.86
N GLY A 123 14.50 14.28 -6.52
CA GLY A 123 13.20 13.71 -6.14
C GLY A 123 13.24 13.04 -4.77
N LEU A 124 14.26 12.22 -4.49
CA LEU A 124 14.43 11.55 -3.19
C LEU A 124 14.61 12.55 -2.06
N GLN A 125 15.42 13.59 -2.25
CA GLN A 125 15.59 14.65 -1.26
C GLN A 125 14.29 15.43 -1.00
N GLN A 126 13.49 15.66 -2.06
CA GLN A 126 12.20 16.32 -1.92
C GLN A 126 11.19 15.46 -1.14
N ILE A 127 11.17 14.14 -1.37
CA ILE A 127 10.35 13.22 -0.59
C ILE A 127 10.73 13.28 0.89
N ILE A 128 12.02 13.23 1.22
CA ILE A 128 12.52 13.32 2.60
C ILE A 128 12.05 14.62 3.24
N LYS A 129 12.21 15.76 2.55
CA LYS A 129 11.70 17.05 3.02
C LYS A 129 10.20 16.99 3.33
N GLY A 130 9.41 16.42 2.41
CA GLY A 130 7.97 16.28 2.56
C GLY A 130 7.59 15.37 3.73
N LEU A 131 8.24 14.21 3.87
CA LEU A 131 8.01 13.29 4.98
C LEU A 131 8.35 13.93 6.32
N ASN A 132 9.47 14.62 6.44
CA ASN A 132 9.85 15.35 7.65
C ASN A 132 8.81 16.41 8.04
N GLU A 133 8.31 17.16 7.06
CA GLU A 133 7.28 18.17 7.30
C GLU A 133 5.92 17.56 7.70
N VAL A 134 5.55 16.44 7.08
CA VAL A 134 4.31 15.71 7.39
C VAL A 134 4.35 15.05 8.77
N LEU A 135 5.50 14.48 9.14
CA LEU A 135 5.64 13.69 10.37
C LEU A 135 5.96 14.56 11.58
N LYS A 136 6.44 15.78 11.36
CA LYS A 136 6.65 16.73 12.45
C LYS A 136 5.33 17.00 13.16
N ASP A 137 5.33 16.76 14.47
CA ASP A 137 4.16 16.99 15.33
C ASP A 137 2.88 16.23 14.90
N THR A 138 3.02 15.13 14.14
CA THR A 138 1.86 14.33 13.75
C THR A 138 1.22 13.64 14.95
N PRO A 139 -0.14 13.67 15.09
CA PRO A 139 -0.83 12.88 16.12
C PRO A 139 -0.92 11.40 15.77
N TYR A 140 -0.60 11.02 14.55
CA TYR A 140 -0.75 9.65 14.05
C TYR A 140 0.19 8.68 14.76
N GLN A 141 -0.38 7.67 15.40
CA GLN A 141 0.37 6.65 16.14
C GLN A 141 0.82 5.48 15.26
N GLY A 142 0.26 5.34 14.07
CA GLY A 142 0.66 4.33 13.08
C GLY A 142 1.92 4.72 12.30
N LYS A 143 2.11 4.01 11.18
CA LYS A 143 3.25 4.20 10.28
C LYS A 143 2.81 4.46 8.84
N ILE A 144 3.63 5.19 8.11
CA ILE A 144 3.54 5.29 6.65
C ILE A 144 4.34 4.12 6.08
N ALA A 145 3.69 3.27 5.29
CA ALA A 145 4.31 2.20 4.53
C ALA A 145 4.65 2.73 3.14
N LEU A 146 5.92 3.01 2.88
CA LEU A 146 6.40 3.40 1.56
C LEU A 146 6.29 2.20 0.62
N GLU A 147 5.59 2.37 -0.49
CA GLU A 147 5.39 1.28 -1.44
C GLU A 147 6.57 1.12 -2.38
N THR A 148 6.98 -0.13 -2.61
CA THR A 148 7.95 -0.46 -3.66
C THR A 148 7.29 -0.26 -5.02
N MET A 149 7.97 0.45 -5.94
CA MET A 149 7.41 0.86 -7.22
C MET A 149 8.07 0.12 -8.39
N ALA A 150 7.38 0.08 -9.53
CA ALA A 150 7.89 -0.56 -10.75
C ALA A 150 9.01 0.25 -11.45
N GLY A 151 9.16 1.52 -11.11
CA GLY A 151 10.08 2.43 -11.81
C GLY A 151 9.53 2.90 -13.16
N LYS A 152 8.21 3.01 -13.30
CA LYS A 152 7.55 3.51 -14.49
C LYS A 152 7.79 5.01 -14.64
N GLY A 153 8.35 5.41 -15.78
CA GLY A 153 8.63 6.82 -16.05
C GLY A 153 9.64 7.40 -15.05
N SER A 154 9.18 8.30 -14.17
CA SER A 154 9.99 8.97 -13.17
C SER A 154 9.65 8.57 -11.73
N GLU A 155 9.01 7.42 -11.54
CA GLU A 155 8.69 6.88 -10.21
C GLU A 155 9.95 6.56 -9.42
N LEU A 156 9.91 6.90 -8.13
CA LEU A 156 10.94 6.61 -7.13
C LEU A 156 10.46 5.52 -6.16
N GLY A 157 11.41 4.79 -5.56
CA GLY A 157 11.11 3.64 -4.71
C GLY A 157 11.13 2.31 -5.48
N LYS A 158 11.83 2.25 -6.61
CA LYS A 158 11.94 1.06 -7.46
C LYS A 158 12.94 0.03 -6.95
N THR A 159 13.81 0.40 -6.00
CA THR A 159 14.77 -0.50 -5.37
C THR A 159 14.69 -0.43 -3.84
N PHE A 160 15.13 -1.47 -3.17
CA PHE A 160 15.20 -1.48 -1.70
C PHE A 160 16.15 -0.41 -1.17
N GLU A 161 17.23 -0.10 -1.91
CA GLU A 161 18.18 0.96 -1.57
C GLU A 161 17.52 2.33 -1.63
N GLU A 162 16.69 2.63 -2.63
CA GLU A 162 15.94 3.89 -2.69
C GLU A 162 14.97 4.02 -1.50
N ILE A 163 14.23 2.96 -1.17
CA ILE A 163 13.34 2.93 -0.02
C ILE A 163 14.12 3.13 1.29
N ASN A 164 15.25 2.40 1.46
CA ASN A 164 16.09 2.57 2.63
C ASN A 164 16.70 3.97 2.72
N TYR A 165 17.07 4.56 1.59
CA TYR A 165 17.56 5.94 1.56
C TYR A 165 16.51 6.91 2.11
N LEU A 166 15.26 6.79 1.71
CA LEU A 166 14.16 7.60 2.23
C LEU A 166 13.98 7.41 3.75
N ILE A 167 13.99 6.16 4.21
CA ILE A 167 13.79 5.83 5.63
C ILE A 167 14.96 6.37 6.48
N SER A 168 16.19 6.08 6.07
CA SER A 168 17.39 6.39 6.85
C SER A 168 17.74 7.88 6.89
N HIS A 169 17.28 8.67 5.93
CA HIS A 169 17.50 10.12 5.88
C HIS A 169 16.30 10.94 6.38
N CYS A 170 15.19 10.29 6.71
CA CYS A 170 14.07 10.95 7.38
C CYS A 170 14.37 11.16 8.86
N ASP A 171 13.92 12.30 9.40
CA ASP A 171 14.09 12.63 10.83
C ASP A 171 13.23 11.73 11.74
N TYR A 172 12.26 11.02 11.19
CA TYR A 172 11.30 10.15 11.90
C TYR A 172 11.27 8.72 11.33
N PRO A 173 12.43 8.01 11.29
CA PRO A 173 12.50 6.70 10.64
C PRO A 173 11.62 5.64 11.32
N GLU A 174 11.30 5.80 12.60
CA GLU A 174 10.41 4.91 13.36
C GLU A 174 8.94 4.99 12.91
N LYS A 175 8.56 6.08 12.24
CA LYS A 175 7.24 6.28 11.64
C LYS A 175 7.10 5.72 10.23
N LEU A 176 8.18 5.15 9.68
CA LEU A 176 8.22 4.63 8.34
C LEU A 176 8.38 3.10 8.33
N GLY A 177 7.70 2.47 7.41
CA GLY A 177 7.84 1.07 7.05
C GLY A 177 7.65 0.92 5.55
N VAL A 178 7.39 -0.30 5.10
CA VAL A 178 7.34 -0.64 3.68
C VAL A 178 6.08 -1.43 3.35
N CYS A 179 5.50 -1.11 2.21
CA CYS A 179 4.56 -1.94 1.48
C CYS A 179 5.31 -2.58 0.30
N LEU A 180 5.38 -3.91 0.25
CA LEU A 180 6.00 -4.62 -0.85
C LEU A 180 4.92 -5.07 -1.83
N ASP A 181 4.92 -4.52 -3.05
CA ASP A 181 4.04 -4.95 -4.12
C ASP A 181 4.76 -5.94 -5.04
N THR A 182 4.21 -7.15 -5.19
CA THR A 182 4.82 -8.22 -5.97
C THR A 182 4.88 -7.92 -7.47
N CYS A 183 3.86 -7.26 -8.03
CA CYS A 183 3.87 -6.80 -9.41
C CYS A 183 4.95 -5.74 -9.62
N HIS A 184 5.05 -4.76 -8.71
CA HIS A 184 6.00 -3.67 -8.83
C HIS A 184 7.45 -4.14 -8.77
N ILE A 185 7.81 -4.97 -7.78
CA ILE A 185 9.19 -5.47 -7.70
C ILE A 185 9.55 -6.40 -8.87
N HIS A 186 8.59 -7.21 -9.36
CA HIS A 186 8.78 -7.99 -10.60
C HIS A 186 9.06 -7.08 -11.79
N ASP A 187 8.24 -6.05 -11.99
CA ASP A 187 8.41 -5.09 -13.07
C ASP A 187 9.68 -4.24 -12.90
N ALA A 188 10.16 -4.02 -11.66
CA ALA A 188 11.44 -3.37 -11.38
C ALA A 188 12.66 -4.28 -11.63
N GLY A 189 12.47 -5.60 -11.76
CA GLY A 189 13.52 -6.55 -12.14
C GLY A 189 13.89 -7.59 -11.10
N TYR A 190 13.23 -7.61 -9.92
CA TYR A 190 13.45 -8.64 -8.90
C TYR A 190 12.91 -10.00 -9.35
N ASP A 191 13.62 -11.07 -8.98
CA ASP A 191 13.26 -12.44 -9.32
C ASP A 191 12.44 -13.11 -8.21
N LEU A 192 11.12 -13.11 -8.36
CA LEU A 192 10.21 -13.69 -7.37
C LEU A 192 10.22 -15.21 -7.29
N SER A 193 10.90 -15.91 -8.21
CA SER A 193 11.02 -17.38 -8.18
C SER A 193 11.76 -17.89 -6.93
N ASN A 194 12.59 -17.06 -6.30
CA ASN A 194 13.23 -17.31 -5.02
C ASN A 194 12.90 -16.19 -4.03
N PHE A 195 11.68 -16.19 -3.51
CA PHE A 195 11.20 -15.12 -2.65
C PHE A 195 11.94 -15.03 -1.30
N ASP A 196 12.45 -16.14 -0.78
CA ASP A 196 13.27 -16.10 0.44
C ASP A 196 14.58 -15.32 0.23
N ALA A 197 15.20 -15.41 -0.94
CA ALA A 197 16.36 -14.58 -1.27
C ALA A 197 15.99 -13.08 -1.34
N ILE A 198 14.80 -12.76 -1.83
CA ILE A 198 14.29 -11.37 -1.82
C ILE A 198 14.08 -10.88 -0.38
N LEU A 199 13.52 -11.73 0.50
CA LEU A 199 13.37 -11.40 1.91
C LEU A 199 14.71 -11.23 2.62
N ASP A 200 15.73 -12.02 2.26
CA ASP A 200 17.10 -11.86 2.78
C ASP A 200 17.71 -10.53 2.36
N GLU A 201 17.56 -10.14 1.08
CA GLU A 201 18.02 -8.84 0.58
C GLU A 201 17.24 -7.69 1.25
N PHE A 202 15.94 -7.82 1.36
CA PHE A 202 15.09 -6.83 2.06
C PHE A 202 15.52 -6.65 3.52
N ASP A 203 15.77 -7.75 4.22
CA ASP A 203 16.21 -7.72 5.62
C ASP A 203 17.59 -7.07 5.76
N GLN A 204 18.52 -7.38 4.87
CA GLN A 204 19.86 -6.80 4.86
C GLN A 204 19.84 -5.29 4.57
N VAL A 205 19.02 -4.84 3.62
CA VAL A 205 19.00 -3.45 3.15
C VAL A 205 18.11 -2.56 4.04
N ILE A 206 16.93 -3.06 4.44
CA ILE A 206 15.90 -2.26 5.12
C ILE A 206 15.64 -2.75 6.54
N GLY A 207 15.57 -4.07 6.74
CA GLY A 207 15.11 -4.73 7.94
C GLY A 207 13.70 -5.32 7.79
N LEU A 208 13.56 -6.62 8.02
CA LEU A 208 12.29 -7.34 7.80
C LEU A 208 11.16 -6.86 8.73
N ASP A 209 11.49 -6.33 9.90
CA ASP A 209 10.56 -5.73 10.85
C ASP A 209 9.86 -4.46 10.34
N ARG A 210 10.37 -3.87 9.25
CA ARG A 210 9.75 -2.72 8.57
C ARG A 210 8.73 -3.12 7.50
N LEU A 211 8.60 -4.40 7.17
CA LEU A 211 7.58 -4.86 6.22
C LEU A 211 6.20 -4.88 6.90
N LEU A 212 5.34 -3.94 6.52
CA LEU A 212 4.04 -3.72 7.16
C LEU A 212 2.88 -4.34 6.40
N VAL A 213 2.99 -4.45 5.07
CA VAL A 213 1.95 -4.98 4.19
C VAL A 213 2.57 -5.49 2.89
N VAL A 214 1.96 -6.50 2.31
CA VAL A 214 2.28 -7.00 0.96
C VAL A 214 1.07 -6.76 0.07
N HIS A 215 1.25 -6.06 -1.03
CA HIS A 215 0.30 -6.08 -2.14
C HIS A 215 0.62 -7.32 -2.99
N LEU A 216 -0.32 -8.26 -3.02
CA LEU A 216 -0.13 -9.55 -3.67
C LEU A 216 -0.82 -9.55 -5.02
N ASN A 217 -0.09 -9.18 -6.06
CA ASN A 217 -0.59 -9.01 -7.42
C ASN A 217 0.26 -9.77 -8.42
N ASP A 218 -0.35 -10.35 -9.45
CA ASP A 218 0.39 -10.84 -10.62
C ASP A 218 0.68 -9.68 -11.58
N SER A 219 1.57 -9.88 -12.53
CA SER A 219 1.95 -8.85 -13.52
C SER A 219 1.62 -9.29 -14.93
N LYS A 220 1.08 -8.36 -15.74
CA LYS A 220 0.90 -8.57 -17.19
C LYS A 220 2.21 -8.50 -17.97
N ASN A 221 3.29 -8.09 -17.34
CA ASN A 221 4.55 -7.78 -18.01
C ASN A 221 5.64 -8.76 -17.63
N VAL A 222 6.60 -8.93 -18.54
CA VAL A 222 7.85 -9.64 -18.23
C VAL A 222 8.66 -8.91 -17.16
N LYS A 223 9.46 -9.65 -16.43
CA LYS A 223 10.35 -9.10 -15.40
C LYS A 223 11.21 -7.95 -15.95
N GLY A 224 11.28 -6.86 -15.22
CA GLY A 224 12.07 -5.68 -15.59
C GLY A 224 11.43 -4.76 -16.64
N ALA A 225 10.12 -4.90 -16.87
CA ALA A 225 9.43 -4.09 -17.88
C ALA A 225 9.17 -2.63 -17.47
N HIS A 226 9.20 -2.30 -16.19
CA HIS A 226 8.94 -0.96 -15.63
C HIS A 226 7.58 -0.37 -16.07
N LYS A 227 6.50 -1.17 -15.98
CA LYS A 227 5.19 -0.75 -16.52
C LYS A 227 4.07 -0.65 -15.49
N ASP A 228 4.10 -1.44 -14.42
CA ASP A 228 3.05 -1.47 -13.40
C ASP A 228 1.67 -1.75 -14.01
N ARG A 229 1.41 -3.02 -14.32
CA ARG A 229 0.10 -3.49 -14.77
C ARG A 229 -0.25 -4.79 -14.08
N HIS A 230 -1.13 -4.72 -13.10
CA HIS A 230 -1.61 -5.88 -12.37
C HIS A 230 -2.36 -6.86 -13.27
N ALA A 231 -2.10 -8.14 -13.07
CA ALA A 231 -2.89 -9.24 -13.60
C ALA A 231 -3.59 -9.98 -12.46
N ASN A 232 -4.63 -10.74 -12.77
CA ASN A 232 -5.26 -11.65 -11.83
C ASN A 232 -4.31 -12.79 -11.49
N LEU A 233 -4.44 -13.36 -10.29
CA LEU A 233 -3.54 -14.40 -9.78
C LEU A 233 -3.47 -15.60 -10.75
N GLY A 234 -2.27 -15.91 -11.20
CA GLY A 234 -2.00 -17.00 -12.13
C GLY A 234 -2.30 -16.71 -13.59
N LEU A 235 -2.75 -15.50 -13.92
CA LEU A 235 -3.00 -15.05 -15.29
C LEU A 235 -1.94 -14.08 -15.82
N GLY A 236 -0.86 -13.88 -15.07
CA GLY A 236 0.25 -13.03 -15.43
C GLY A 236 1.59 -13.78 -15.54
N GLU A 237 2.66 -13.03 -15.59
CA GLU A 237 4.03 -13.51 -15.82
C GLU A 237 4.73 -14.01 -14.54
N ILE A 238 4.20 -13.69 -13.34
CA ILE A 238 4.70 -14.21 -12.07
C ILE A 238 4.18 -15.63 -11.85
N GLY A 239 2.88 -15.82 -12.02
CA GLY A 239 2.20 -17.10 -11.92
C GLY A 239 1.73 -17.46 -10.51
N PHE A 240 0.69 -18.32 -10.45
CA PHE A 240 0.00 -18.65 -9.22
C PHE A 240 0.89 -19.33 -8.18
N ASP A 241 1.72 -20.29 -8.58
CA ASP A 241 2.53 -21.07 -7.62
C ASP A 241 3.49 -20.19 -6.83
N ILE A 242 4.11 -19.20 -7.48
CA ILE A 242 5.02 -18.24 -6.83
C ILE A 242 4.20 -17.36 -5.86
N LEU A 243 3.09 -16.79 -6.31
CA LEU A 243 2.26 -15.92 -5.49
C LEU A 243 1.63 -16.66 -4.30
N ASN A 244 1.21 -17.90 -4.50
CA ASN A 244 0.72 -18.75 -3.43
C ASN A 244 1.83 -19.06 -2.41
N GLY A 245 3.04 -19.34 -2.87
CA GLY A 245 4.21 -19.48 -2.01
C GLY A 245 4.52 -18.24 -1.18
N ILE A 246 4.39 -17.04 -1.78
CA ILE A 246 4.54 -15.77 -1.07
C ILE A 246 3.45 -15.59 -0.02
N ALA A 247 2.19 -15.87 -0.37
CA ALA A 247 1.06 -15.76 0.56
C ALA A 247 1.22 -16.62 1.82
N HIS A 248 1.84 -17.79 1.68
CA HIS A 248 2.05 -18.77 2.76
C HIS A 248 3.46 -18.74 3.36
N ASN A 249 4.31 -17.79 2.99
CA ASN A 249 5.66 -17.70 3.52
C ASN A 249 5.63 -17.44 5.04
N GLU A 250 6.23 -18.33 5.82
CA GLU A 250 6.24 -18.29 7.28
C GLU A 250 6.91 -17.05 7.86
N ARG A 251 7.91 -16.48 7.16
CA ARG A 251 8.63 -15.29 7.60
C ARG A 251 7.77 -14.03 7.61
N ILE A 252 6.69 -14.04 6.84
CA ILE A 252 5.76 -12.90 6.70
C ILE A 252 4.31 -13.30 7.00
N LYS A 253 4.08 -14.38 7.75
CA LYS A 253 2.74 -14.90 8.06
C LYS A 253 1.83 -13.88 8.77
N ASP A 254 2.42 -13.02 9.59
CA ASP A 254 1.72 -12.00 10.36
C ASP A 254 1.58 -10.66 9.60
N VAL A 255 2.14 -10.55 8.40
CA VAL A 255 2.01 -9.39 7.53
C VAL A 255 0.75 -9.53 6.69
N PRO A 256 -0.17 -8.54 6.67
CA PRO A 256 -1.37 -8.58 5.83
C PRO A 256 -1.00 -8.55 4.34
N LYS A 257 -1.72 -9.38 3.56
CA LYS A 257 -1.64 -9.45 2.10
C LYS A 257 -2.91 -8.83 1.52
N ILE A 258 -2.76 -7.94 0.57
CA ILE A 258 -3.87 -7.21 -0.07
C ILE A 258 -3.82 -7.45 -1.57
N LEU A 259 -4.94 -7.88 -2.12
CA LEU A 259 -5.14 -8.04 -3.56
C LEU A 259 -5.64 -6.73 -4.17
N GLU A 260 -5.04 -6.33 -5.29
CA GLU A 260 -5.46 -5.19 -6.11
C GLU A 260 -5.60 -5.60 -7.57
N THR A 261 -5.91 -6.87 -7.81
CA THR A 261 -6.07 -7.44 -9.13
C THR A 261 -7.25 -6.82 -9.87
N PRO A 262 -7.20 -6.74 -11.22
CA PRO A 262 -8.23 -6.06 -11.97
C PRO A 262 -9.57 -6.82 -11.96
N TYR A 263 -10.66 -6.07 -12.06
CA TYR A 263 -12.00 -6.62 -12.22
C TYR A 263 -12.09 -7.40 -13.55
N ILE A 264 -12.81 -8.51 -13.51
CA ILE A 264 -13.11 -9.36 -14.69
C ILE A 264 -14.56 -9.11 -15.07
N ASP A 265 -14.80 -8.64 -16.28
CA ASP A 265 -16.16 -8.33 -16.79
C ASP A 265 -16.99 -7.47 -15.83
N GLY A 266 -16.34 -6.49 -15.19
CA GLY A 266 -16.98 -5.57 -14.25
C GLY A 266 -17.28 -6.16 -12.86
N LYS A 267 -16.79 -7.38 -12.58
CA LYS A 267 -16.96 -8.05 -11.28
C LYS A 267 -15.62 -8.14 -10.54
N ALA A 268 -15.68 -7.96 -9.22
CA ALA A 268 -14.53 -8.17 -8.36
C ALA A 268 -14.11 -9.64 -8.34
N PRO A 269 -12.84 -9.98 -8.56
CA PRO A 269 -12.36 -11.37 -8.58
C PRO A 269 -11.97 -11.89 -7.19
N TYR A 270 -12.06 -11.06 -6.17
CA TYR A 270 -11.37 -11.27 -4.90
C TYR A 270 -11.88 -12.47 -4.10
N LYS A 271 -13.17 -12.80 -4.22
CA LYS A 271 -13.69 -13.99 -3.55
C LYS A 271 -13.02 -15.26 -4.08
N GLU A 272 -12.99 -15.39 -5.40
CA GLU A 272 -12.39 -16.54 -6.08
C GLU A 272 -10.88 -16.60 -5.83
N GLU A 273 -10.18 -15.49 -5.90
CA GLU A 273 -8.73 -15.42 -5.66
C GLU A 273 -8.34 -15.71 -4.20
N ILE A 274 -9.12 -15.22 -3.23
CA ILE A 274 -8.92 -15.54 -1.81
C ILE A 274 -9.21 -17.03 -1.55
N ASP A 275 -10.26 -17.59 -2.16
CA ASP A 275 -10.57 -19.02 -2.05
C ASP A 275 -9.44 -19.88 -2.65
N MET A 276 -8.86 -19.47 -3.80
CA MET A 276 -7.70 -20.16 -4.40
C MET A 276 -6.48 -20.18 -3.46
N LEU A 277 -6.21 -19.08 -2.77
CA LEU A 277 -5.07 -18.96 -1.83
C LEU A 277 -5.31 -19.73 -0.52
N LYS A 278 -6.55 -20.03 -0.14
CA LYS A 278 -6.89 -20.77 1.09
C LYS A 278 -6.91 -22.28 0.92
N ASN A 279 -6.99 -22.76 -0.31
CA ASN A 279 -7.06 -24.17 -0.67
C ASN A 279 -5.71 -24.71 -1.12
#